data_be155b8fc3b3e3bf8649777286f7c084
#
_entry.id   be155b8fc3b3e3bf8649777286f7c084
#
_cell.length_a   1.000
_cell.length_b   1.000
_cell.length_c   1.000
_cell.angle_alpha   90.00
_cell.angle_beta   90.00
_cell.angle_gamma   90.00
#
_symmetry.space_group_name_H-M   'P 1'
#
loop_
_entity.id
_entity.type
_entity.pdbx_description
1 polymer ?
#
loop_
_entity_poly.entity_id
_entity_poly.type
_entity_poly.pdbx_seq_one_letter_code
_entity_poly.pdbx_strand_id
1 'polypeptide(L)'
;MAKNIFNDDAAQNQGYYYTTNISLSSKFAGRRMTDVTLESLTIKSKRVLDIGCGDGTHTRELDLFGEPKWIVAGDVADRAIKVAYNKSIGRNIHYNVNSAYELPFQDKSFDVAILRAVLHHLDDPRKALQEALRVADMIWVIEPNGYNPGLKFNEKFSTYHIEHQEKSYAPHLLDQWTHQLGGRILHRRWAGFVPMFCPDWLARWMKRLEPVVEHFPVINRIGCAIYYFSAGLVE
;
A
#
# COMPACT_ATOMS: atom_id res chain seq x y z
N MET A 1 -14.74 -5.76 -12.65
CA MET A 1 -14.36 -7.11 -12.15
C MET A 1 -13.73 -7.00 -10.76
N ALA A 2 -12.71 -6.23 -10.54
CA ALA A 2 -12.04 -6.03 -9.24
C ALA A 2 -12.99 -5.66 -8.07
N LYS A 3 -13.90 -4.70 -8.25
CA LYS A 3 -14.87 -4.28 -7.21
C LYS A 3 -15.62 -5.46 -6.57
N ASN A 4 -16.06 -6.44 -7.34
CA ASN A 4 -16.84 -7.56 -6.82
C ASN A 4 -15.98 -8.51 -5.99
N ILE A 5 -14.75 -8.80 -6.43
CA ILE A 5 -13.81 -9.67 -5.72
C ILE A 5 -13.49 -9.09 -4.34
N PHE A 6 -13.19 -7.81 -4.25
CA PHE A 6 -12.89 -7.13 -2.98
C PHE A 6 -14.12 -6.98 -2.07
N ASN A 7 -15.30 -6.79 -2.64
CA ASN A 7 -16.54 -6.79 -1.86
C ASN A 7 -16.85 -8.16 -1.27
N ASP A 8 -16.60 -9.23 -2.01
CA ASP A 8 -16.83 -10.60 -1.55
C ASP A 8 -15.80 -10.98 -0.46
N ASP A 9 -14.54 -10.62 -0.62
CA ASP A 9 -13.50 -10.79 0.39
C ASP A 9 -13.86 -10.05 1.70
N ALA A 10 -14.25 -8.76 1.60
CA ALA A 10 -14.66 -7.98 2.76
C ALA A 10 -15.90 -8.54 3.47
N ALA A 11 -16.84 -9.14 2.73
CA ALA A 11 -18.03 -9.75 3.30
C ALA A 11 -17.73 -11.07 4.03
N GLN A 12 -16.89 -11.90 3.44
CA GLN A 12 -16.53 -13.23 3.97
C GLN A 12 -15.66 -13.13 5.23
N ASN A 13 -14.72 -12.16 5.26
CA ASN A 13 -13.71 -12.05 6.30
C ASN A 13 -13.95 -10.91 7.31
N GLN A 14 -15.06 -10.16 7.22
CA GLN A 14 -15.29 -8.94 8.01
C GLN A 14 -14.15 -7.91 7.89
N GLY A 15 -13.57 -7.82 6.72
CA GLY A 15 -12.38 -7.08 6.33
C GLY A 15 -11.69 -7.84 5.21
N TYR A 16 -10.50 -7.43 4.82
CA TYR A 16 -9.73 -8.17 3.83
C TYR A 16 -8.99 -9.36 4.45
N TYR A 17 -8.87 -10.46 3.71
CA TYR A 17 -8.15 -11.65 4.18
C TYR A 17 -6.74 -11.33 4.69
N TYR A 18 -6.02 -10.46 4.00
CA TYR A 18 -4.67 -10.02 4.40
C TYR A 18 -4.62 -9.23 5.70
N THR A 19 -5.69 -8.52 6.06
CA THR A 19 -5.75 -7.67 7.25
C THR A 19 -6.38 -8.38 8.44
N THR A 20 -7.25 -9.35 8.19
CA THR A 20 -7.93 -10.13 9.22
C THR A 20 -7.18 -11.40 9.60
N ASN A 21 -6.25 -11.85 8.76
CA ASN A 21 -5.43 -13.02 9.05
C ASN A 21 -4.54 -12.78 10.28
N ILE A 22 -4.67 -13.66 11.26
CA ILE A 22 -3.97 -13.58 12.55
C ILE A 22 -2.59 -14.25 12.56
N SER A 23 -2.10 -14.78 11.43
CA SER A 23 -0.78 -15.41 11.36
C SER A 23 0.32 -14.44 11.80
N LEU A 24 1.37 -14.96 12.43
CA LEU A 24 2.48 -14.14 12.90
C LEU A 24 3.20 -13.45 11.74
N SER A 25 3.35 -14.15 10.62
CA SER A 25 3.99 -13.63 9.40
C SER A 25 3.21 -12.46 8.80
N SER A 26 1.88 -12.57 8.68
CA SER A 26 1.03 -11.47 8.19
C SER A 26 1.09 -10.24 9.11
N LYS A 27 1.11 -10.45 10.43
CA LYS A 27 1.28 -9.37 11.40
C LYS A 27 2.64 -8.66 11.23
N PHE A 28 3.73 -9.42 11.07
CA PHE A 28 5.06 -8.84 10.86
C PHE A 28 5.14 -8.07 9.54
N ALA A 29 4.65 -8.65 8.45
CA ALA A 29 4.67 -8.01 7.15
C ALA A 29 3.80 -6.74 7.11
N GLY A 30 2.55 -6.81 7.60
CA GLY A 30 1.64 -5.67 7.67
C GLY A 30 2.21 -4.54 8.53
N ARG A 31 2.68 -4.87 9.74
CA ARG A 31 3.29 -3.89 10.65
C ARG A 31 4.54 -3.26 10.04
N ARG A 32 5.43 -4.04 9.39
CA ARG A 32 6.64 -3.48 8.76
C ARG A 32 6.31 -2.45 7.70
N MET A 33 5.27 -2.68 6.89
CA MET A 33 4.84 -1.68 5.91
C MET A 33 4.42 -0.35 6.55
N THR A 34 3.70 -0.39 7.66
CA THR A 34 3.32 0.83 8.39
C THR A 34 4.54 1.50 9.03
N ASP A 35 5.42 0.73 9.67
CA ASP A 35 6.63 1.25 10.31
C ASP A 35 7.53 1.95 9.28
N VAL A 36 7.77 1.34 8.10
CA VAL A 36 8.57 1.94 7.02
C VAL A 36 7.95 3.23 6.52
N THR A 37 6.63 3.28 6.40
CA THR A 37 5.93 4.51 6.01
C THR A 37 6.19 5.62 7.03
N LEU A 38 6.01 5.35 8.31
CA LEU A 38 6.20 6.35 9.37
C LEU A 38 7.67 6.71 9.62
N GLU A 39 8.60 5.79 9.36
CA GLU A 39 10.05 6.05 9.41
C GLU A 39 10.51 6.97 8.26
N SER A 40 9.88 6.86 7.10
CA SER A 40 10.31 7.52 5.86
C SER A 40 9.50 8.78 5.50
N LEU A 41 8.30 8.92 6.07
CA LEU A 41 7.34 9.95 5.73
C LEU A 41 6.75 10.59 6.99
N THR A 42 6.95 11.90 7.15
CA THR A 42 6.30 12.65 8.22
C THR A 42 4.91 13.09 7.77
N ILE A 43 3.87 12.47 8.38
CA ILE A 43 2.47 12.83 8.13
C ILE A 43 1.83 13.63 9.27
N LYS A 44 2.58 13.91 10.33
CA LYS A 44 2.11 14.70 11.48
C LYS A 44 1.58 16.05 11.03
N SER A 45 0.36 16.36 11.45
CA SER A 45 -0.38 17.59 11.11
C SER A 45 -0.62 17.79 9.61
N LYS A 46 -0.47 16.77 8.77
CA LYS A 46 -0.71 16.80 7.32
C LYS A 46 -2.14 16.39 6.96
N ARG A 47 -2.61 16.91 5.84
CA ARG A 47 -3.83 16.46 5.16
C ARG A 47 -3.45 15.23 4.34
N VAL A 48 -3.97 14.07 4.71
CA VAL A 48 -3.59 12.79 4.10
C VAL A 48 -4.75 12.21 3.30
N LEU A 49 -4.47 11.74 2.09
CA LEU A 49 -5.37 10.91 1.30
C LEU A 49 -4.84 9.48 1.26
N ASP A 50 -5.66 8.51 1.65
CA ASP A 50 -5.36 7.07 1.54
C ASP A 50 -6.19 6.50 0.38
N ILE A 51 -5.52 6.18 -0.73
CA ILE A 51 -6.14 5.69 -1.97
C ILE A 51 -6.09 4.16 -1.98
N GLY A 52 -7.27 3.52 -2.07
CA GLY A 52 -7.39 2.06 -1.95
C GLY A 52 -7.22 1.58 -0.51
N CYS A 53 -7.91 2.23 0.41
CA CYS A 53 -7.76 2.01 1.86
C CYS A 53 -8.30 0.65 2.36
N GLY A 54 -9.05 -0.07 1.52
CA GLY A 54 -9.67 -1.33 1.87
C GLY A 54 -10.57 -1.24 3.10
N ASP A 55 -10.36 -2.15 4.05
CA ASP A 55 -11.11 -2.20 5.33
C ASP A 55 -10.62 -1.18 6.38
N GLY A 56 -9.75 -0.25 5.99
CA GLY A 56 -9.23 0.83 6.81
C GLY A 56 -8.24 0.40 7.91
N THR A 57 -7.76 -0.84 7.92
CA THR A 57 -6.84 -1.32 8.97
C THR A 57 -5.58 -0.48 9.01
N HIS A 58 -4.94 -0.25 7.87
CA HIS A 58 -3.72 0.56 7.80
C HIS A 58 -3.99 2.05 7.93
N THR A 59 -5.14 2.53 7.44
CA THR A 59 -5.58 3.92 7.64
C THR A 59 -5.66 4.26 9.15
N ARG A 60 -6.21 3.33 9.95
CA ARG A 60 -6.25 3.51 11.42
C ARG A 60 -4.87 3.50 12.08
N GLU A 61 -3.94 2.71 11.56
CA GLU A 61 -2.55 2.72 12.03
C GLU A 61 -1.85 4.05 11.72
N LEU A 62 -2.07 4.60 10.51
CA LEU A 62 -1.56 5.91 10.13
C LEU A 62 -2.14 7.03 11.01
N ASP A 63 -3.42 6.99 11.30
CA ASP A 63 -4.07 7.93 12.22
C ASP A 63 -3.49 7.84 13.64
N LEU A 64 -3.34 6.61 14.16
CA LEU A 64 -2.89 6.37 15.53
C LEU A 64 -1.41 6.73 15.75
N PHE A 65 -0.55 6.39 14.81
CA PHE A 65 0.90 6.50 14.99
C PHE A 65 1.53 7.68 14.25
N GLY A 66 0.86 8.22 13.24
CA GLY A 66 1.39 9.30 12.40
C GLY A 66 0.86 10.69 12.79
N GLU A 67 -0.19 10.76 13.60
CA GLU A 67 -0.81 12.01 14.08
C GLU A 67 -1.12 13.02 12.95
N PRO A 68 -1.81 12.61 11.87
CA PRO A 68 -2.17 13.53 10.78
C PRO A 68 -3.18 14.57 11.27
N LYS A 69 -3.33 15.67 10.51
CA LYS A 69 -4.39 16.64 10.77
C LYS A 69 -5.77 16.00 10.58
N TRP A 70 -5.93 15.25 9.52
CA TRP A 70 -7.06 14.38 9.19
C TRP A 70 -6.67 13.46 8.02
N ILE A 71 -7.44 12.37 7.86
CA ILE A 71 -7.30 11.45 6.74
C ILE A 71 -8.63 11.40 5.99
N VAL A 72 -8.57 11.52 4.66
CA VAL A 72 -9.62 11.03 3.77
C VAL A 72 -9.15 9.70 3.21
N ALA A 73 -10.00 8.70 3.25
CA ALA A 73 -9.67 7.35 2.80
C ALA A 73 -10.73 6.84 1.82
N GLY A 74 -10.31 6.33 0.68
CA GLY A 74 -11.20 5.90 -0.38
C GLY A 74 -10.89 4.52 -0.92
N ASP A 75 -11.94 3.78 -1.26
CA ASP A 75 -11.85 2.50 -1.93
C ASP A 75 -13.05 2.29 -2.87
N VAL A 76 -12.89 1.44 -3.89
CA VAL A 76 -13.95 1.10 -4.83
C VAL A 76 -14.95 0.11 -4.22
N ALA A 77 -14.53 -0.67 -3.22
CA ALA A 77 -15.31 -1.69 -2.53
C ALA A 77 -16.16 -1.08 -1.40
N ASP A 78 -17.43 -0.87 -1.65
CA ASP A 78 -18.36 -0.24 -0.69
C ASP A 78 -18.54 -1.06 0.60
N ARG A 79 -18.43 -2.39 0.54
CA ARG A 79 -18.48 -3.26 1.73
C ARG A 79 -17.22 -3.07 2.59
N ALA A 80 -16.05 -2.94 1.98
CA ALA A 80 -14.81 -2.67 2.70
C ALA A 80 -14.88 -1.29 3.39
N ILE A 81 -15.36 -0.27 2.69
CA ILE A 81 -15.59 1.07 3.27
C ILE A 81 -16.55 1.02 4.45
N LYS A 82 -17.61 0.22 4.39
CA LYS A 82 -18.54 0.05 5.53
C LYS A 82 -17.84 -0.56 6.74
N VAL A 83 -16.99 -1.57 6.54
CA VAL A 83 -16.17 -2.16 7.61
C VAL A 83 -15.20 -1.13 8.18
N ALA A 84 -14.50 -0.38 7.30
CA ALA A 84 -13.55 0.66 7.69
C ALA A 84 -14.21 1.72 8.55
N TYR A 85 -15.35 2.24 8.12
CA TYR A 85 -16.13 3.25 8.86
C TYR A 85 -16.52 2.75 10.26
N ASN A 86 -17.13 1.56 10.34
CA ASN A 86 -17.58 0.99 11.62
C ASN A 86 -16.44 0.78 12.63
N LYS A 87 -15.25 0.39 12.14
CA LYS A 87 -14.06 0.18 12.98
C LYS A 87 -13.33 1.49 13.35
N SER A 88 -13.74 2.63 12.79
CA SER A 88 -13.05 3.93 12.95
C SER A 88 -13.91 5.00 13.65
N ILE A 89 -15.01 4.62 14.27
CA ILE A 89 -15.89 5.56 14.97
C ILE A 89 -15.10 6.34 16.03
N GLY A 90 -15.25 7.68 16.01
CA GLY A 90 -14.55 8.59 16.93
C GLY A 90 -13.13 8.98 16.49
N ARG A 91 -12.66 8.56 15.31
CA ARG A 91 -11.39 8.98 14.71
C ARG A 91 -11.59 10.11 13.70
N ASN A 92 -10.54 10.86 13.43
CA ASN A 92 -10.53 11.93 12.43
C ASN A 92 -10.23 11.40 11.02
N ILE A 93 -10.99 10.37 10.61
CA ILE A 93 -10.88 9.70 9.32
C ILE A 93 -12.23 9.79 8.60
N HIS A 94 -12.21 10.26 7.35
CA HIS A 94 -13.39 10.38 6.48
C HIS A 94 -13.31 9.35 5.36
N TYR A 95 -14.28 8.43 5.33
CA TYR A 95 -14.32 7.36 4.33
C TYR A 95 -15.25 7.67 3.18
N ASN A 96 -14.82 7.39 1.94
CA ASN A 96 -15.58 7.57 0.71
C ASN A 96 -15.48 6.33 -0.20
N VAL A 97 -16.55 6.06 -0.94
CA VAL A 97 -16.48 5.11 -2.05
C VAL A 97 -16.09 5.88 -3.31
N ASN A 98 -14.87 5.65 -3.81
CA ASN A 98 -14.37 6.30 -5.03
C ASN A 98 -13.44 5.40 -5.81
N SER A 99 -13.16 5.80 -7.05
CA SER A 99 -12.21 5.14 -7.93
C SER A 99 -10.85 5.85 -7.87
N ALA A 100 -9.75 5.09 -7.83
CA ALA A 100 -8.40 5.64 -7.96
C ALA A 100 -8.14 6.29 -9.34
N TYR A 101 -9.01 6.03 -10.34
CA TYR A 101 -8.90 6.59 -11.68
C TYR A 101 -9.54 7.97 -11.85
N GLU A 102 -10.37 8.40 -10.89
CA GLU A 102 -11.08 9.68 -10.93
C GLU A 102 -11.39 10.07 -9.49
N LEU A 103 -10.49 10.82 -8.89
CA LEU A 103 -10.60 11.24 -7.50
C LEU A 103 -11.46 12.53 -7.42
N PRO A 104 -12.52 12.56 -6.60
CA PRO A 104 -13.46 13.68 -6.53
C PRO A 104 -12.90 14.85 -5.70
N PHE A 105 -11.62 15.18 -5.90
CA PHE A 105 -10.91 16.23 -5.16
C PHE A 105 -10.27 17.23 -6.12
N GLN A 106 -10.14 18.47 -5.68
CA GLN A 106 -9.42 19.51 -6.41
C GLN A 106 -7.92 19.21 -6.39
N ASP A 107 -7.21 19.82 -7.35
CA ASP A 107 -5.77 19.74 -7.42
C ASP A 107 -5.15 20.25 -6.11
N LYS A 108 -4.08 19.57 -5.65
CA LYS A 108 -3.32 19.97 -4.45
C LYS A 108 -4.17 20.10 -3.17
N SER A 109 -5.26 19.32 -3.06
CA SER A 109 -6.12 19.29 -1.86
C SER A 109 -5.46 18.66 -0.65
N PHE A 110 -4.44 17.82 -0.88
CA PHE A 110 -3.75 17.06 0.15
C PHE A 110 -2.26 17.37 0.16
N ASP A 111 -1.64 17.26 1.34
CA ASP A 111 -0.19 17.35 1.46
C ASP A 111 0.49 16.05 1.03
N VAL A 112 -0.19 14.91 1.27
CA VAL A 112 0.30 13.57 0.93
C VAL A 112 -0.85 12.68 0.47
N ALA A 113 -0.66 11.96 -0.64
CA ALA A 113 -1.50 10.82 -1.03
C ALA A 113 -0.70 9.52 -0.91
N ILE A 114 -1.29 8.52 -0.25
CA ILE A 114 -0.69 7.21 -0.02
C ILE A 114 -1.43 6.18 -0.88
N LEU A 115 -0.66 5.40 -1.66
CA LEU A 115 -1.14 4.24 -2.40
C LEU A 115 -0.43 3.02 -1.83
N ARG A 116 -1.15 2.17 -1.09
CA ARG A 116 -0.58 0.99 -0.46
C ARG A 116 -1.16 -0.29 -1.05
N ALA A 117 -0.36 -1.00 -1.81
CA ALA A 117 -0.75 -2.26 -2.44
C ALA A 117 -2.02 -2.11 -3.30
N VAL A 118 -2.03 -1.10 -4.15
CA VAL A 118 -3.19 -0.73 -4.99
C VAL A 118 -2.89 -0.90 -6.47
N LEU A 119 -1.72 -0.41 -6.92
CA LEU A 119 -1.42 -0.31 -8.35
C LEU A 119 -1.41 -1.66 -9.06
N HIS A 120 -1.00 -2.71 -8.36
CA HIS A 120 -0.93 -4.06 -8.92
C HIS A 120 -2.30 -4.73 -9.13
N HIS A 121 -3.37 -4.16 -8.57
CA HIS A 121 -4.75 -4.58 -8.81
C HIS A 121 -5.46 -3.79 -9.91
N LEU A 122 -4.81 -2.75 -10.45
CA LEU A 122 -5.41 -1.84 -11.41
C LEU A 122 -5.09 -2.24 -12.86
N ASP A 123 -6.08 -2.09 -13.75
CA ASP A 123 -5.90 -2.28 -15.19
C ASP A 123 -4.99 -1.19 -15.78
N ASP A 124 -5.12 0.05 -15.29
CA ASP A 124 -4.30 1.20 -15.68
C ASP A 124 -3.68 1.90 -14.46
N PRO A 125 -2.55 1.41 -13.92
CA PRO A 125 -1.89 2.02 -12.77
C PRO A 125 -1.35 3.43 -13.03
N ARG A 126 -1.08 3.79 -14.31
CA ARG A 126 -0.61 5.13 -14.66
C ARG A 126 -1.66 6.19 -14.41
N LYS A 127 -2.92 5.90 -14.74
CA LYS A 127 -4.04 6.81 -14.50
C LYS A 127 -4.23 7.08 -13.00
N ALA A 128 -4.09 6.05 -12.16
CA ALA A 128 -4.15 6.22 -10.72
C ALA A 128 -2.96 7.04 -10.16
N LEU A 129 -1.74 6.82 -10.67
CA LEU A 129 -0.58 7.64 -10.33
C LEU A 129 -0.78 9.10 -10.74
N GLN A 130 -1.36 9.35 -11.94
CA GLN A 130 -1.65 10.70 -12.44
C GLN A 130 -2.64 11.42 -11.52
N GLU A 131 -3.73 10.77 -11.12
CA GLU A 131 -4.70 11.32 -10.19
C GLU A 131 -4.10 11.60 -8.81
N ALA A 132 -3.31 10.67 -8.28
CA ALA A 132 -2.61 10.87 -7.01
C ALA A 132 -1.68 12.09 -7.05
N LEU A 133 -0.88 12.24 -8.13
CA LEU A 133 0.02 13.40 -8.34
C LEU A 133 -0.77 14.71 -8.53
N ARG A 134 -1.97 14.66 -9.12
CA ARG A 134 -2.83 15.82 -9.28
C ARG A 134 -3.36 16.34 -7.94
N VAL A 135 -3.87 15.46 -7.09
CA VAL A 135 -4.60 15.84 -5.87
C VAL A 135 -3.71 16.11 -4.67
N ALA A 136 -2.41 15.72 -4.71
CA ALA A 136 -1.50 15.88 -3.59
C ALA A 136 -0.17 16.53 -4.00
N ASP A 137 0.48 17.21 -3.04
CA ASP A 137 1.82 17.76 -3.24
C ASP A 137 2.88 16.66 -3.35
N MET A 138 2.68 15.56 -2.62
CA MET A 138 3.55 14.40 -2.62
C MET A 138 2.73 13.11 -2.60
N ILE A 139 3.19 12.11 -3.35
CA ILE A 139 2.68 10.74 -3.26
C ILE A 139 3.66 9.84 -2.51
N TRP A 140 3.13 8.88 -1.76
CA TRP A 140 3.86 7.76 -1.16
C TRP A 140 3.27 6.46 -1.66
N VAL A 141 4.07 5.70 -2.39
CA VAL A 141 3.63 4.46 -3.03
C VAL A 141 4.32 3.26 -2.41
N ILE A 142 3.55 2.23 -2.13
CA ILE A 142 3.98 0.98 -1.49
C ILE A 142 3.48 -0.17 -2.34
N GLU A 143 4.37 -0.86 -3.04
CA GLU A 143 3.98 -1.91 -3.98
C GLU A 143 4.84 -3.18 -3.82
N PRO A 144 4.30 -4.37 -4.17
CA PRO A 144 5.10 -5.58 -4.24
C PRO A 144 6.30 -5.41 -5.17
N ASN A 145 7.46 -5.83 -4.71
CA ASN A 145 8.72 -5.66 -5.42
C ASN A 145 8.88 -6.67 -6.54
N GLY A 146 8.65 -6.26 -7.79
CA GLY A 146 8.77 -7.12 -8.97
C GLY A 146 10.18 -7.63 -9.29
N TYR A 147 11.21 -7.23 -8.53
CA TYR A 147 12.53 -7.85 -8.59
C TYR A 147 12.68 -9.05 -7.64
N ASN A 148 11.73 -9.26 -6.72
CA ASN A 148 11.80 -10.38 -5.79
C ASN A 148 11.39 -11.70 -6.47
N PRO A 149 12.29 -12.70 -6.60
CA PRO A 149 12.00 -13.94 -7.30
C PRO A 149 10.96 -14.80 -6.57
N GLY A 150 10.86 -14.70 -5.23
CA GLY A 150 9.84 -15.40 -4.46
C GLY A 150 8.44 -14.89 -4.76
N LEU A 151 8.25 -13.58 -4.91
CA LEU A 151 6.96 -13.02 -5.33
C LEU A 151 6.61 -13.45 -6.75
N LYS A 152 7.57 -13.43 -7.69
CA LYS A 152 7.35 -13.90 -9.07
C LYS A 152 6.98 -15.37 -9.13
N PHE A 153 7.54 -16.19 -8.25
CA PHE A 153 7.12 -17.58 -8.13
C PHE A 153 5.67 -17.69 -7.61
N ASN A 154 5.32 -16.93 -6.55
CA ASN A 154 3.96 -16.94 -6.00
C ASN A 154 2.92 -16.46 -7.01
N GLU A 155 3.18 -15.40 -7.78
CA GLU A 155 2.29 -14.92 -8.85
C GLU A 155 1.95 -16.02 -9.87
N LYS A 156 2.89 -16.91 -10.15
CA LYS A 156 2.73 -17.97 -11.15
C LYS A 156 2.03 -19.22 -10.61
N PHE A 157 2.17 -19.54 -9.32
CA PHE A 157 1.77 -20.83 -8.76
C PHE A 157 0.75 -20.74 -7.63
N SER A 158 0.51 -19.56 -7.04
CA SER A 158 -0.50 -19.39 -6.00
C SER A 158 -1.88 -19.17 -6.60
N THR A 159 -2.85 -20.02 -6.24
CA THR A 159 -4.25 -19.90 -6.66
C THR A 159 -4.80 -18.50 -6.34
N TYR A 160 -4.52 -17.99 -5.14
CA TYR A 160 -4.96 -16.66 -4.71
C TYR A 160 -4.46 -15.56 -5.66
N HIS A 161 -3.17 -15.54 -6.00
CA HIS A 161 -2.58 -14.52 -6.89
C HIS A 161 -3.14 -14.61 -8.31
N ILE A 162 -3.41 -15.83 -8.78
CA ILE A 162 -4.00 -16.06 -10.11
C ILE A 162 -5.45 -15.55 -10.15
N GLU A 163 -6.25 -15.86 -9.13
CA GLU A 163 -7.65 -15.43 -9.02
C GLU A 163 -7.78 -13.90 -8.90
N HIS A 164 -6.88 -13.26 -8.16
CA HIS A 164 -6.86 -11.80 -7.97
C HIS A 164 -6.07 -11.07 -9.07
N GLN A 165 -5.50 -11.78 -10.05
CA GLN A 165 -4.69 -11.24 -11.14
C GLN A 165 -3.56 -10.33 -10.66
N GLU A 166 -2.98 -10.65 -9.50
CA GLU A 166 -1.92 -9.85 -8.89
C GLU A 166 -0.66 -9.83 -9.76
N LYS A 167 -0.11 -8.64 -9.94
CA LYS A 167 1.10 -8.40 -10.76
C LYS A 167 2.06 -7.51 -9.98
N SER A 168 3.21 -8.02 -9.56
CA SER A 168 4.23 -7.11 -9.05
C SER A 168 4.96 -6.41 -10.19
N TYR A 169 5.01 -5.10 -10.14
CA TYR A 169 5.76 -4.28 -11.10
C TYR A 169 7.22 -4.16 -10.70
N ALA A 170 8.11 -4.22 -11.69
CA ALA A 170 9.50 -3.93 -11.46
C ALA A 170 9.68 -2.46 -11.02
N PRO A 171 10.43 -2.15 -9.96
CA PRO A 171 10.63 -0.79 -9.47
C PRO A 171 10.95 0.25 -10.54
N HIS A 172 11.81 -0.07 -11.51
CA HIS A 172 12.15 0.86 -12.60
C HIS A 172 10.94 1.24 -13.47
N LEU A 173 9.94 0.38 -13.64
CA LEU A 173 8.72 0.69 -14.39
C LEU A 173 7.85 1.71 -13.64
N LEU A 174 7.70 1.54 -12.33
CA LEU A 174 6.97 2.49 -11.48
C LEU A 174 7.65 3.87 -11.50
N ASP A 175 8.98 3.90 -11.40
CA ASP A 175 9.78 5.11 -11.52
C ASP A 175 9.59 5.77 -12.89
N GLN A 176 9.69 4.98 -13.96
CA GLN A 176 9.53 5.46 -15.34
C GLN A 176 8.13 6.06 -15.58
N TRP A 177 7.07 5.39 -15.11
CA TRP A 177 5.71 5.91 -15.24
C TRP A 177 5.54 7.22 -14.48
N THR A 178 6.08 7.30 -13.27
CA THR A 178 6.04 8.52 -12.46
C THR A 178 6.75 9.67 -13.19
N HIS A 179 7.92 9.43 -13.76
CA HIS A 179 8.64 10.45 -14.55
C HIS A 179 7.89 10.88 -15.83
N GLN A 180 7.26 9.94 -16.53
CA GLN A 180 6.45 10.24 -17.72
C GLN A 180 5.23 11.12 -17.40
N LEU A 181 4.75 11.06 -16.16
CA LEU A 181 3.66 11.89 -15.64
C LEU A 181 4.14 13.24 -15.06
N GLY A 182 5.41 13.59 -15.23
CA GLY A 182 5.99 14.83 -14.70
C GLY A 182 6.41 14.76 -13.24
N GLY A 183 6.34 13.58 -12.61
CA GLY A 183 6.77 13.37 -11.23
C GLY A 183 8.28 13.19 -11.10
N ARG A 184 8.87 13.71 -10.04
CA ARG A 184 10.25 13.44 -9.63
C ARG A 184 10.25 12.54 -8.42
N ILE A 185 10.99 11.43 -8.49
CA ILE A 185 11.19 10.54 -7.35
C ILE A 185 12.08 11.26 -6.32
N LEU A 186 11.59 11.36 -5.10
CA LEU A 186 12.26 12.03 -3.98
C LEU A 186 12.98 11.03 -3.08
N HIS A 187 12.37 9.86 -2.86
CA HIS A 187 12.91 8.82 -1.99
C HIS A 187 12.58 7.43 -2.55
N ARG A 188 13.46 6.46 -2.30
CA ARG A 188 13.26 5.04 -2.62
C ARG A 188 13.71 4.19 -1.45
N ARG A 189 12.97 3.11 -1.19
CA ARG A 189 13.33 2.13 -0.15
C ARG A 189 12.84 0.74 -0.54
N TRP A 190 13.58 -0.28 -0.15
CA TRP A 190 13.16 -1.68 -0.19
C TRP A 190 13.14 -2.20 1.24
N ALA A 191 12.04 -2.79 1.64
CA ALA A 191 11.89 -3.32 3.00
C ALA A 191 10.88 -4.48 3.03
N GLY A 192 10.78 -5.13 4.21
CA GLY A 192 9.91 -6.28 4.42
C GLY A 192 10.54 -7.56 3.88
N PHE A 193 11.17 -8.31 4.76
CA PHE A 193 11.80 -9.59 4.40
C PHE A 193 10.91 -10.79 4.77
N VAL A 194 9.99 -10.62 5.71
CA VAL A 194 9.07 -11.68 6.11
C VAL A 194 7.93 -11.78 5.10
N PRO A 195 7.78 -12.90 4.38
CA PRO A 195 6.66 -13.11 3.48
C PRO A 195 5.38 -13.33 4.28
N MET A 196 4.24 -12.95 3.70
CA MET A 196 2.94 -13.31 4.27
C MET A 196 2.73 -14.83 4.19
N PHE A 197 1.97 -15.37 5.14
CA PHE A 197 1.56 -16.78 5.16
C PHE A 197 2.70 -17.82 5.22
N CYS A 198 3.81 -17.49 5.85
CA CYS A 198 4.84 -18.48 6.17
C CYS A 198 4.70 -19.02 7.61
N PRO A 199 5.27 -20.20 7.92
CA PRO A 199 5.23 -20.78 9.26
C PRO A 199 5.86 -19.86 10.30
N ASP A 200 5.34 -19.85 11.52
CA ASP A 200 5.76 -18.96 12.60
C ASP A 200 7.25 -19.03 12.93
N TRP A 201 7.84 -20.24 12.93
CA TRP A 201 9.27 -20.41 13.19
C TRP A 201 10.12 -19.70 12.12
N LEU A 202 9.71 -19.81 10.84
CA LEU A 202 10.38 -19.15 9.73
C LEU A 202 10.18 -17.63 9.79
N ALA A 203 8.97 -17.16 10.09
CA ALA A 203 8.67 -15.75 10.29
C ALA A 203 9.56 -15.11 11.36
N ARG A 204 9.74 -15.79 12.51
CA ARG A 204 10.61 -15.32 13.59
C ARG A 204 12.08 -15.25 13.18
N TRP A 205 12.55 -16.26 12.46
CA TRP A 205 13.93 -16.31 11.95
C TRP A 205 14.18 -15.20 10.93
N MET A 206 13.28 -15.06 9.94
CA MET A 206 13.39 -14.02 8.92
C MET A 206 13.27 -12.62 9.53
N LYS A 207 12.39 -12.42 10.53
CA LYS A 207 12.28 -11.13 11.24
C LYS A 207 13.57 -10.71 11.93
N ARG A 208 14.36 -11.65 12.45
CA ARG A 208 15.68 -11.36 13.04
C ARG A 208 16.70 -10.93 11.98
N LEU A 209 16.60 -11.47 10.76
CA LEU A 209 17.49 -11.13 9.66
C LEU A 209 17.05 -9.89 8.88
N GLU A 210 15.80 -9.49 9.01
CA GLU A 210 15.19 -8.37 8.25
C GLU A 210 16.03 -7.09 8.29
N PRO A 211 16.55 -6.59 9.45
CA PRO A 211 17.38 -5.39 9.47
C PRO A 211 18.67 -5.53 8.66
N VAL A 212 19.26 -6.72 8.65
CA VAL A 212 20.48 -7.01 7.87
C VAL A 212 20.17 -6.99 6.38
N VAL A 213 19.11 -7.70 5.96
CA VAL A 213 18.69 -7.76 4.55
C VAL A 213 18.33 -6.37 4.02
N GLU A 214 17.59 -5.58 4.80
CA GLU A 214 17.20 -4.23 4.41
C GLU A 214 18.37 -3.26 4.31
N HIS A 215 19.45 -3.48 5.09
CA HIS A 215 20.62 -2.59 5.10
C HIS A 215 21.50 -2.74 3.87
N PHE A 216 21.63 -3.93 3.29
CA PHE A 216 22.53 -4.18 2.16
C PHE A 216 21.91 -3.84 0.80
N PRO A 217 22.43 -2.84 0.04
CA PRO A 217 21.78 -2.28 -1.15
C PRO A 217 21.47 -3.23 -2.30
N VAL A 218 22.24 -4.32 -2.47
CA VAL A 218 21.97 -5.32 -3.52
C VAL A 218 20.98 -6.37 -3.01
N ILE A 219 21.18 -6.81 -1.77
CA ILE A 219 20.35 -7.86 -1.16
C ILE A 219 18.92 -7.35 -0.96
N ASN A 220 18.75 -6.11 -0.51
CA ASN A 220 17.40 -5.55 -0.28
C ASN A 220 16.59 -5.44 -1.58
N ARG A 221 17.22 -5.11 -2.72
CA ARG A 221 16.53 -4.98 -4.01
C ARG A 221 15.89 -6.27 -4.50
N ILE A 222 16.48 -7.41 -4.16
CA ILE A 222 15.98 -8.72 -4.60
C ILE A 222 15.36 -9.53 -3.45
N GLY A 223 15.78 -9.29 -2.20
CA GLY A 223 15.33 -10.04 -1.03
C GLY A 223 14.07 -9.44 -0.37
N CYS A 224 13.91 -8.12 -0.38
CA CYS A 224 12.75 -7.49 0.21
C CYS A 224 11.50 -7.65 -0.66
N ALA A 225 10.37 -7.87 0.00
CA ALA A 225 9.08 -8.11 -0.66
C ALA A 225 8.42 -6.83 -1.19
N ILE A 226 8.76 -5.67 -0.63
CA ILE A 226 8.06 -4.41 -0.90
C ILE A 226 9.04 -3.35 -1.40
N TYR A 227 8.62 -2.63 -2.42
CA TYR A 227 9.24 -1.41 -2.93
C TYR A 227 8.41 -0.20 -2.51
N TYR A 228 9.09 0.81 -2.00
CA TYR A 228 8.52 2.08 -1.57
C TYR A 228 9.16 3.23 -2.33
N PHE A 229 8.36 4.20 -2.72
CA PHE A 229 8.90 5.46 -3.21
C PHE A 229 8.00 6.64 -2.88
N SER A 230 8.59 7.83 -2.77
CA SER A 230 7.85 9.08 -2.79
C SER A 230 8.16 9.88 -4.05
N ALA A 231 7.19 10.64 -4.52
CA ALA A 231 7.34 11.51 -5.66
C ALA A 231 6.46 12.76 -5.50
N GLY A 232 6.86 13.86 -6.16
CA GLY A 232 6.07 15.08 -6.30
C GLY A 232 6.22 15.64 -7.70
N LEU A 233 5.30 16.47 -8.16
CA LEU A 233 5.43 17.17 -9.42
C LEU A 233 6.63 18.12 -9.38
N VAL A 234 7.35 18.23 -10.49
CA VAL A 234 8.37 19.25 -10.67
C VAL A 234 7.65 20.56 -11.02
N GLU A 235 7.85 21.59 -10.19
CA GLU A 235 7.41 22.96 -10.49
C GLU A 235 8.20 23.56 -11.65
#